data_74b2b4bc9d6513e842536919196a4890
#
_entry.id   74b2b4bc9d6513e842536919196a4890
#
_cell.length_a   1.000
_cell.length_b   1.000
_cell.length_c   1.000
_cell.angle_alpha   90.00
_cell.angle_beta   90.00
_cell.angle_gamma   90.00
#
_symmetry.space_group_name_H-M   'P 1'
#
loop_
_entity.id
_entity.type
_entity.pdbx_description
1 polymer ?
#
loop_
_entity_poly.entity_id
_entity_poly.type
_entity_poly.pdbx_seq_one_letter_code
_entity_poly.pdbx_strand_id
1 'polypeptide(L)'
;MKISYNWLKWYIPQIPDPKELERALTFHVTEIEGVEEIKDDTIFDLKILPDRAGDLLSHVGVARELSGLLGVEYVDPTVHYKIPDSESTKLEIDIQTEKCRRYMGRIVRNVSVGPSPDWVVKHLESIGQRSINNIVDATNLVMFDCGHPVHAFDLKKLANEKVIVDEAKEEIEFPVVGSEQIVAKIKIGDLMINDSEKPIALAGIKGGTNSGISIGAPYVTDIILEVANFDPTHVRKTGQRLSLLSDARKRFENNVPIELAPYAMRELSALIMEMCPEAIFEEVVDISPVTTEEKKVSFTTDIISEKLGVALTPADIATILQNYKYSYIEEEGNFIVHIPYWRQDINGLHDMVEEIGRVYGYDKITPILPVFPENGTHDETYLKIQAVKKHLTQQGYSEVMNYSFTKKGDLQVARGPKGKDYLRTNLTDGMKESFEKNKLNAPLVGLTDVRLFEVGNIFTQDGEQTHVALATKQGIEEMTLDEYVSKNNVSISSLESHVESSTLKTFKLWSQYPYITRDVSFWSDKEITEHVFVEIVTPALGELSIRKPYLIDQFKKDKRYSYAFRFIFQSYEKTLTDTDVEGEWNKILEVIQKEGFEVR
;
A
#
# COMPACT_ATOMS: atom_id res chain seq x y z
N MET A 1 -0.81 -7.62 -8.67
CA MET A 1 -0.38 -8.40 -9.87
C MET A 1 -1.53 -9.25 -10.34
N LYS A 2 -2.00 -8.98 -11.57
CA LYS A 2 -3.09 -9.80 -12.14
C LYS A 2 -2.54 -11.14 -12.60
N ILE A 3 -3.17 -12.23 -12.17
CA ILE A 3 -2.84 -13.63 -12.48
C ILE A 3 -4.06 -14.29 -13.11
N SER A 4 -3.88 -14.88 -14.28
CA SER A 4 -4.91 -15.62 -15.01
C SER A 4 -4.96 -17.09 -14.56
N TYR A 5 -6.15 -17.55 -14.18
CA TYR A 5 -6.37 -18.95 -13.84
C TYR A 5 -6.10 -19.89 -15.02
N ASN A 6 -6.51 -19.49 -16.22
CA ASN A 6 -6.25 -20.31 -17.42
C ASN A 6 -4.76 -20.37 -17.78
N TRP A 7 -4.00 -19.30 -17.52
CA TRP A 7 -2.55 -19.30 -17.70
C TRP A 7 -1.87 -20.22 -16.67
N LEU A 8 -2.32 -20.23 -15.39
CA LEU A 8 -1.81 -21.14 -14.37
C LEU A 8 -2.00 -22.62 -14.72
N LYS A 9 -3.05 -22.99 -15.48
CA LYS A 9 -3.27 -24.36 -15.95
C LYS A 9 -2.14 -24.89 -16.84
N TRP A 10 -1.37 -24.03 -17.48
CA TRP A 10 -0.22 -24.47 -18.26
C TRP A 10 0.85 -25.12 -17.38
N TYR A 11 0.95 -24.65 -16.13
CA TYR A 11 1.94 -25.10 -15.14
C TYR A 11 1.37 -26.10 -14.14
N ILE A 12 0.07 -26.03 -13.89
CA ILE A 12 -0.64 -26.92 -12.96
C ILE A 12 -1.88 -27.45 -13.67
N PRO A 13 -1.75 -28.52 -14.48
CA PRO A 13 -2.89 -29.07 -15.22
C PRO A 13 -4.05 -29.52 -14.32
N GLN A 14 -3.76 -29.88 -13.05
CA GLN A 14 -4.72 -30.32 -12.03
C GLN A 14 -4.99 -29.24 -10.98
N ILE A 15 -4.95 -27.96 -11.36
CA ILE A 15 -5.24 -26.85 -10.44
C ILE A 15 -6.69 -26.94 -9.92
N PRO A 16 -6.95 -26.74 -8.61
CA PRO A 16 -8.28 -26.69 -8.04
C PRO A 16 -9.15 -25.58 -8.64
N ASP A 17 -10.44 -25.63 -8.33
CA ASP A 17 -11.34 -24.57 -8.78
C ASP A 17 -10.95 -23.18 -8.25
N PRO A 18 -11.39 -22.07 -8.90
CA PRO A 18 -10.97 -20.72 -8.51
C PRO A 18 -11.26 -20.34 -7.05
N LYS A 19 -12.33 -20.85 -6.44
CA LYS A 19 -12.68 -20.51 -5.04
C LYS A 19 -11.75 -21.21 -4.03
N GLU A 20 -11.39 -22.45 -4.31
CA GLU A 20 -10.41 -23.16 -3.50
C GLU A 20 -9.04 -22.49 -3.62
N LEU A 21 -8.69 -22.05 -4.85
CA LEU A 21 -7.45 -21.34 -5.10
C LEU A 21 -7.40 -19.98 -4.40
N GLU A 22 -8.49 -19.22 -4.43
CA GLU A 22 -8.63 -17.95 -3.70
C GLU A 22 -8.36 -18.14 -2.20
N ARG A 23 -8.95 -19.19 -1.61
CA ARG A 23 -8.73 -19.52 -0.20
C ARG A 23 -7.27 -19.90 0.08
N ALA A 24 -6.66 -20.74 -0.75
CA ALA A 24 -5.27 -21.17 -0.59
C ALA A 24 -4.32 -19.97 -0.67
N LEU A 25 -4.48 -19.09 -1.66
CA LEU A 25 -3.69 -17.88 -1.81
C LEU A 25 -3.83 -16.96 -0.61
N THR A 26 -5.07 -16.67 -0.18
CA THR A 26 -5.35 -15.72 0.92
C THR A 26 -4.77 -16.18 2.25
N PHE A 27 -4.87 -17.46 2.59
CA PHE A 27 -4.47 -17.96 3.92
C PHE A 27 -3.00 -18.36 4.01
N HIS A 28 -2.33 -18.61 2.86
CA HIS A 28 -0.98 -19.17 2.88
C HIS A 28 0.06 -18.41 2.07
N VAL A 29 -0.35 -17.51 1.16
CA VAL A 29 0.58 -16.87 0.22
C VAL A 29 0.54 -15.36 0.28
N THR A 30 -0.61 -14.73 -0.06
CA THR A 30 -0.70 -13.27 -0.18
C THR A 30 -2.16 -12.80 -0.15
N GLU A 31 -2.37 -11.53 0.19
CA GLU A 31 -3.68 -10.87 0.10
C GLU A 31 -4.16 -10.77 -1.35
N ILE A 32 -5.45 -11.05 -1.56
CA ILE A 32 -6.12 -10.86 -2.84
C ILE A 32 -6.89 -9.54 -2.79
N GLU A 33 -6.53 -8.59 -3.67
CA GLU A 33 -7.19 -7.27 -3.78
C GLU A 33 -8.49 -7.33 -4.58
N GLY A 34 -8.64 -8.33 -5.44
CA GLY A 34 -9.84 -8.54 -6.23
C GLY A 34 -9.83 -9.84 -7.03
N VAL A 35 -11.02 -10.32 -7.36
CA VAL A 35 -11.25 -11.45 -8.27
C VAL A 35 -12.24 -10.99 -9.35
N GLU A 36 -11.87 -11.12 -10.61
CA GLU A 36 -12.67 -10.71 -11.77
C GLU A 36 -12.92 -11.92 -12.69
N GLU A 37 -14.18 -12.12 -13.09
CA GLU A 37 -14.52 -13.09 -14.14
C GLU A 37 -14.49 -12.38 -15.50
N ILE A 38 -13.57 -12.77 -16.38
CA ILE A 38 -13.41 -12.17 -17.71
C ILE A 38 -13.61 -13.26 -18.77
N LYS A 39 -14.76 -13.24 -19.45
CA LYS A 39 -15.14 -14.28 -20.45
C LYS A 39 -15.14 -15.67 -19.79
N ASP A 40 -14.17 -16.50 -20.17
CA ASP A 40 -13.95 -17.89 -19.72
C ASP A 40 -12.75 -18.04 -18.78
N ASP A 41 -12.28 -16.93 -18.19
CA ASP A 41 -11.12 -16.90 -17.31
C ASP A 41 -11.45 -16.20 -15.98
N THR A 42 -10.79 -16.63 -14.90
CA THR A 42 -10.84 -15.98 -13.58
C THR A 42 -9.50 -15.29 -13.33
N ILE A 43 -9.54 -13.99 -13.04
CA ILE A 43 -8.34 -13.17 -12.81
C ILE A 43 -8.25 -12.81 -11.34
N PHE A 44 -7.15 -13.17 -10.70
CA PHE A 44 -6.82 -12.82 -9.33
C PHE A 44 -5.90 -11.60 -9.31
N ASP A 45 -6.25 -10.55 -8.60
CA ASP A 45 -5.33 -9.43 -8.37
C ASP A 45 -4.63 -9.62 -7.03
N LEU A 46 -3.37 -10.05 -7.10
CA LEU A 46 -2.55 -10.39 -5.94
C LEU A 46 -1.73 -9.20 -5.48
N LYS A 47 -1.74 -8.94 -4.18
CA LYS A 47 -0.90 -7.92 -3.53
C LYS A 47 0.48 -8.50 -3.20
N ILE A 48 1.35 -8.51 -4.17
CA ILE A 48 2.71 -9.03 -3.97
C ILE A 48 3.56 -8.01 -3.22
N LEU A 49 4.10 -8.42 -2.08
CA LEU A 49 5.02 -7.63 -1.26
C LEU A 49 6.47 -7.69 -1.80
N PRO A 50 7.32 -6.73 -1.43
CA PRO A 50 8.68 -6.64 -1.96
C PRO A 50 9.57 -7.86 -1.68
N ASP A 51 9.40 -8.54 -0.56
CA ASP A 51 10.13 -9.76 -0.16
C ASP A 51 9.90 -10.93 -1.11
N ARG A 52 8.65 -11.11 -1.57
CA ARG A 52 8.25 -12.17 -2.50
C ARG A 52 8.14 -11.70 -3.96
N ALA A 53 8.58 -10.47 -4.25
CA ALA A 53 8.47 -9.93 -5.61
C ALA A 53 9.42 -10.64 -6.60
N GLY A 54 10.54 -11.17 -6.14
CA GLY A 54 11.52 -11.87 -6.97
C GLY A 54 10.99 -13.16 -7.58
N ASP A 55 9.98 -13.79 -6.98
CA ASP A 55 9.33 -15.00 -7.48
C ASP A 55 7.85 -14.79 -7.87
N LEU A 56 7.04 -14.11 -7.04
CA LEU A 56 5.59 -14.03 -7.23
C LEU A 56 5.10 -12.94 -8.20
N LEU A 57 5.96 -12.06 -8.72
CA LEU A 57 5.59 -11.15 -9.82
C LEU A 57 5.57 -11.87 -11.19
N SER A 58 5.18 -13.16 -11.20
CA SER A 58 5.17 -14.04 -12.37
C SER A 58 4.13 -15.16 -12.26
N HIS A 59 3.63 -15.66 -13.39
CA HIS A 59 2.76 -16.84 -13.42
C HIS A 59 3.51 -18.10 -13.02
N VAL A 60 4.75 -18.27 -13.48
CA VAL A 60 5.65 -19.37 -13.10
C VAL A 60 5.87 -19.42 -11.60
N GLY A 61 6.14 -18.27 -10.98
CA GLY A 61 6.38 -18.19 -9.52
C GLY A 61 5.14 -18.55 -8.72
N VAL A 62 3.97 -17.98 -9.08
CA VAL A 62 2.69 -18.30 -8.45
C VAL A 62 2.31 -19.77 -8.66
N ALA A 63 2.52 -20.32 -9.86
CA ALA A 63 2.26 -21.73 -10.13
C ALA A 63 3.16 -22.65 -9.29
N ARG A 64 4.45 -22.32 -9.19
CA ARG A 64 5.41 -23.07 -8.36
C ARG A 64 5.03 -23.04 -6.88
N GLU A 65 4.62 -21.88 -6.38
CA GLU A 65 4.11 -21.71 -5.03
C GLU A 65 2.88 -22.57 -4.76
N LEU A 66 1.88 -22.49 -5.63
CA LEU A 66 0.64 -23.27 -5.52
C LEU A 66 0.86 -24.77 -5.63
N SER A 67 1.76 -25.20 -6.52
CA SER A 67 2.12 -26.62 -6.63
C SER A 67 2.69 -27.16 -5.32
N GLY A 68 3.62 -26.42 -4.70
CA GLY A 68 4.19 -26.78 -3.39
C GLY A 68 3.15 -26.79 -2.27
N LEU A 69 2.30 -25.78 -2.20
CA LEU A 69 1.27 -25.63 -1.18
C LEU A 69 0.20 -26.73 -1.27
N LEU A 70 -0.27 -27.04 -2.47
CA LEU A 70 -1.37 -27.97 -2.72
C LEU A 70 -0.90 -29.42 -2.89
N GLY A 71 0.42 -29.65 -3.00
CA GLY A 71 0.99 -30.96 -3.28
C GLY A 71 0.62 -31.51 -4.66
N VAL A 72 0.34 -30.64 -5.64
CA VAL A 72 0.00 -31.01 -7.01
C VAL A 72 1.19 -30.88 -7.95
N GLU A 73 1.13 -31.61 -9.07
CA GLU A 73 2.25 -31.61 -10.03
C GLU A 73 2.43 -30.24 -10.69
N TYR A 74 3.68 -29.76 -10.70
CA TYR A 74 4.15 -28.62 -11.48
C TYR A 74 4.83 -29.11 -12.75
N VAL A 75 4.35 -28.65 -13.90
CA VAL A 75 4.90 -28.91 -15.22
C VAL A 75 5.48 -27.62 -15.78
N ASP A 76 6.75 -27.65 -16.18
CA ASP A 76 7.37 -26.52 -16.89
C ASP A 76 7.26 -26.74 -18.41
N PRO A 77 6.37 -26.01 -19.12
CA PRO A 77 6.21 -26.19 -20.55
C PRO A 77 7.44 -25.78 -21.35
N THR A 78 8.31 -24.94 -20.79
CA THR A 78 9.49 -24.42 -21.48
C THR A 78 10.56 -25.50 -21.74
N VAL A 79 10.50 -26.63 -21.03
CA VAL A 79 11.40 -27.78 -21.30
C VAL A 79 11.15 -28.41 -22.67
N HIS A 80 9.98 -28.19 -23.26
CA HIS A 80 9.60 -28.67 -24.58
C HIS A 80 9.83 -27.63 -25.68
N TYR A 81 10.21 -26.41 -25.33
CA TYR A 81 10.51 -25.37 -26.31
C TYR A 81 11.69 -25.76 -27.17
N LYS A 82 11.53 -25.64 -28.49
CA LYS A 82 12.68 -25.77 -29.39
C LYS A 82 13.61 -24.59 -29.16
N ILE A 83 14.86 -24.88 -28.93
CA ILE A 83 15.91 -23.87 -28.88
C ILE A 83 16.38 -23.68 -30.32
N PRO A 84 16.38 -22.44 -30.86
CA PRO A 84 16.83 -22.23 -32.22
C PRO A 84 18.31 -22.53 -32.37
N ASP A 85 18.70 -23.16 -33.49
CA ASP A 85 20.10 -23.27 -33.90
C ASP A 85 20.68 -21.87 -34.02
N SER A 86 21.97 -21.73 -33.73
CA SER A 86 22.63 -20.43 -33.65
C SER A 86 23.75 -20.30 -34.65
N GLU A 87 23.83 -19.17 -35.35
CA GLU A 87 24.97 -18.75 -36.14
C GLU A 87 25.94 -17.92 -35.26
N SER A 88 27.19 -17.76 -35.74
CA SER A 88 28.17 -16.92 -35.02
C SER A 88 27.74 -15.46 -34.96
N THR A 89 28.03 -14.79 -33.85
CA THR A 89 27.63 -13.38 -33.62
C THR A 89 28.83 -12.43 -33.68
N LYS A 90 28.54 -11.17 -34.04
CA LYS A 90 29.46 -10.04 -33.92
C LYS A 90 29.04 -9.05 -32.84
N LEU A 91 27.95 -9.37 -32.10
CA LEU A 91 27.48 -8.53 -31.04
C LEU A 91 28.54 -8.34 -29.95
N GLU A 92 28.87 -7.09 -29.69
CA GLU A 92 29.75 -6.69 -28.59
C GLU A 92 28.90 -6.11 -27.44
N ILE A 93 29.13 -6.63 -26.24
CA ILE A 93 28.53 -6.10 -25.02
C ILE A 93 29.65 -5.62 -24.09
N ASP A 94 29.57 -4.36 -23.64
CA ASP A 94 30.55 -3.72 -22.78
C ASP A 94 29.87 -3.17 -21.52
N ILE A 95 30.12 -3.78 -20.37
CA ILE A 95 29.58 -3.37 -19.08
C ILE A 95 30.60 -2.52 -18.35
N GLN A 96 30.37 -1.22 -18.25
CA GLN A 96 31.31 -0.24 -17.66
C GLN A 96 30.92 0.18 -16.25
N THR A 97 29.98 -0.51 -15.58
CA THR A 97 29.50 -0.20 -14.25
C THR A 97 29.15 -1.45 -13.45
N GLU A 98 29.37 -1.42 -12.14
CA GLU A 98 28.99 -2.51 -11.21
C GLU A 98 27.46 -2.60 -11.00
N LYS A 99 26.71 -1.59 -11.45
CA LYS A 99 25.24 -1.55 -11.32
C LYS A 99 24.51 -2.42 -12.33
N CYS A 100 25.21 -2.93 -13.35
CA CYS A 100 24.70 -3.97 -14.24
C CYS A 100 25.32 -5.31 -13.80
N ARG A 101 24.49 -6.18 -13.22
CA ARG A 101 24.95 -7.44 -12.61
C ARG A 101 25.03 -8.60 -13.61
N ARG A 102 24.27 -8.53 -14.70
CA ARG A 102 24.32 -9.45 -15.85
C ARG A 102 23.72 -8.77 -17.07
N TYR A 103 24.26 -9.04 -18.24
CA TYR A 103 23.65 -8.64 -19.51
C TYR A 103 23.78 -9.76 -20.53
N MET A 104 22.66 -10.23 -21.02
CA MET A 104 22.58 -11.20 -22.12
C MET A 104 22.00 -10.49 -23.34
N GLY A 105 22.68 -10.60 -24.47
CA GLY A 105 22.24 -10.08 -25.76
C GLY A 105 22.24 -11.15 -26.83
N ARG A 106 21.27 -11.08 -27.74
CA ARG A 106 21.16 -11.98 -28.90
C ARG A 106 20.66 -11.24 -30.12
N ILE A 107 21.37 -11.32 -31.21
CA ILE A 107 20.88 -10.81 -32.50
C ILE A 107 19.97 -11.86 -33.13
N VAL A 108 18.85 -11.39 -33.65
CA VAL A 108 17.93 -12.19 -34.48
C VAL A 108 17.69 -11.44 -35.79
N ARG A 109 18.05 -12.09 -36.91
CA ARG A 109 17.94 -11.54 -38.26
C ARG A 109 16.63 -11.95 -38.92
N ASN A 110 16.24 -11.17 -39.92
CA ASN A 110 15.08 -11.47 -40.79
C ASN A 110 13.77 -11.65 -39.98
N VAL A 111 13.56 -10.85 -38.95
CA VAL A 111 12.37 -10.92 -38.10
C VAL A 111 11.20 -10.25 -38.79
N SER A 112 10.11 -10.97 -38.95
CA SER A 112 8.85 -10.46 -39.48
C SER A 112 8.02 -9.84 -38.34
N VAL A 113 8.01 -8.52 -38.25
CA VAL A 113 7.22 -7.77 -37.25
C VAL A 113 5.79 -7.63 -37.76
N GLY A 114 4.81 -8.06 -36.99
CA GLY A 114 3.39 -8.04 -37.36
C GLY A 114 2.48 -8.29 -36.16
N PRO A 115 1.19 -8.58 -36.40
CA PRO A 115 0.24 -8.95 -35.36
C PRO A 115 0.69 -10.20 -34.60
N SER A 116 0.43 -10.23 -33.30
CA SER A 116 0.65 -11.43 -32.46
C SER A 116 -0.39 -12.52 -32.76
N PRO A 117 -0.06 -13.81 -32.53
CA PRO A 117 -1.05 -14.90 -32.54
C PRO A 117 -2.14 -14.67 -31.50
N ASP A 118 -3.35 -15.13 -31.75
CA ASP A 118 -4.52 -14.95 -30.88
C ASP A 118 -4.30 -15.42 -29.45
N TRP A 119 -3.55 -16.49 -29.26
CA TRP A 119 -3.27 -17.00 -27.93
C TRP A 119 -2.39 -16.05 -27.08
N VAL A 120 -1.39 -15.39 -27.69
CA VAL A 120 -0.55 -14.37 -27.04
C VAL A 120 -1.42 -13.18 -26.66
N VAL A 121 -2.25 -12.69 -27.60
CA VAL A 121 -3.17 -11.56 -27.38
C VAL A 121 -4.10 -11.87 -26.21
N LYS A 122 -4.72 -13.05 -26.19
CA LYS A 122 -5.63 -13.46 -25.11
C LYS A 122 -4.96 -13.47 -23.73
N HIS A 123 -3.74 -14.00 -23.63
CA HIS A 123 -3.00 -14.03 -22.35
C HIS A 123 -2.69 -12.62 -21.84
N LEU A 124 -2.19 -11.75 -22.71
CA LEU A 124 -1.88 -10.38 -22.33
C LEU A 124 -3.14 -9.57 -21.96
N GLU A 125 -4.20 -9.68 -22.77
CA GLU A 125 -5.46 -8.97 -22.51
C GLU A 125 -6.14 -9.45 -21.22
N SER A 126 -6.06 -10.75 -20.88
CA SER A 126 -6.65 -11.27 -19.65
C SER A 126 -6.10 -10.59 -18.38
N ILE A 127 -4.83 -10.23 -18.38
CA ILE A 127 -4.18 -9.51 -17.29
C ILE A 127 -4.19 -7.98 -17.46
N GLY A 128 -4.97 -7.47 -18.45
CA GLY A 128 -5.14 -6.04 -18.71
C GLY A 128 -4.02 -5.38 -19.52
N GLN A 129 -3.16 -6.17 -20.17
CA GLN A 129 -2.13 -5.66 -21.07
C GLN A 129 -2.67 -5.50 -22.49
N ARG A 130 -2.23 -4.47 -23.20
CA ARG A 130 -2.60 -4.24 -24.59
C ARG A 130 -1.60 -4.92 -25.51
N SER A 131 -2.08 -5.70 -26.50
CA SER A 131 -1.24 -6.20 -27.60
C SER A 131 -0.75 -5.04 -28.50
N ILE A 132 0.49 -5.12 -28.94
CA ILE A 132 1.17 -4.11 -29.77
C ILE A 132 1.64 -4.72 -31.09
N ASN A 133 2.56 -5.66 -31.03
CA ASN A 133 3.03 -6.49 -32.13
C ASN A 133 3.72 -7.74 -31.57
N ASN A 134 3.95 -8.74 -32.40
CA ASN A 134 4.49 -10.04 -32.00
C ASN A 134 5.81 -9.97 -31.20
N ILE A 135 6.68 -9.01 -31.47
CA ILE A 135 7.98 -8.89 -30.78
C ILE A 135 7.80 -8.23 -29.41
N VAL A 136 7.10 -7.10 -29.35
CA VAL A 136 6.83 -6.41 -28.08
C VAL A 136 5.96 -7.29 -27.18
N ASP A 137 4.99 -7.98 -27.73
CA ASP A 137 4.11 -8.88 -27.00
C ASP A 137 4.86 -10.10 -26.46
N ALA A 138 5.84 -10.65 -27.22
CA ALA A 138 6.75 -11.69 -26.73
C ALA A 138 7.54 -11.21 -25.50
N THR A 139 8.07 -9.98 -25.55
CA THR A 139 8.81 -9.43 -24.39
C THR A 139 7.92 -9.23 -23.18
N ASN A 140 6.68 -8.77 -23.38
CA ASN A 140 5.69 -8.63 -22.30
C ASN A 140 5.26 -10.01 -21.76
N LEU A 141 4.98 -10.98 -22.65
CA LEU A 141 4.59 -12.32 -22.24
C LEU A 141 5.63 -12.95 -21.32
N VAL A 142 6.91 -12.97 -21.73
CA VAL A 142 8.02 -13.49 -20.91
C VAL A 142 8.11 -12.79 -19.58
N MET A 143 7.98 -11.47 -19.54
CA MET A 143 8.04 -10.71 -18.29
C MET A 143 6.91 -11.10 -17.32
N PHE A 144 5.68 -11.29 -17.78
CA PHE A 144 4.56 -11.69 -16.94
C PHE A 144 4.54 -13.19 -16.66
N ASP A 145 5.16 -13.98 -17.51
CA ASP A 145 5.26 -15.42 -17.33
C ASP A 145 6.33 -15.80 -16.31
N CYS A 146 7.60 -15.52 -16.59
CA CYS A 146 8.70 -15.92 -15.71
C CYS A 146 9.13 -14.85 -14.69
N GLY A 147 8.69 -13.59 -14.84
CA GLY A 147 9.03 -12.51 -13.92
C GLY A 147 10.30 -11.74 -14.26
N HIS A 148 10.99 -12.07 -15.35
CA HIS A 148 12.17 -11.34 -15.79
C HIS A 148 11.83 -10.35 -16.90
N PRO A 149 11.99 -9.02 -16.69
CA PRO A 149 11.81 -8.07 -17.78
C PRO A 149 12.86 -8.26 -18.86
N VAL A 150 12.40 -8.26 -20.09
CA VAL A 150 13.21 -8.40 -21.30
C VAL A 150 12.87 -7.29 -22.29
N HIS A 151 13.77 -7.00 -23.22
CA HIS A 151 13.56 -5.95 -24.21
C HIS A 151 14.06 -6.37 -25.61
N ALA A 152 13.56 -5.67 -26.63
CA ALA A 152 14.01 -5.84 -28.01
C ALA A 152 14.28 -4.48 -28.66
N PHE A 153 15.47 -4.31 -29.21
CA PHE A 153 15.87 -3.14 -29.99
C PHE A 153 15.81 -3.43 -31.48
N ASP A 154 15.40 -2.45 -32.28
CA ASP A 154 15.53 -2.49 -33.74
C ASP A 154 16.99 -2.22 -34.14
N LEU A 155 17.68 -3.24 -34.66
CA LEU A 155 19.11 -3.15 -34.99
C LEU A 155 19.41 -2.06 -36.02
N LYS A 156 18.45 -1.76 -36.92
CA LYS A 156 18.60 -0.68 -37.91
C LYS A 156 18.66 0.72 -37.31
N LYS A 157 18.22 0.87 -36.06
CA LYS A 157 18.24 2.13 -35.31
C LYS A 157 19.46 2.30 -34.42
N LEU A 158 20.28 1.26 -34.28
CA LEU A 158 21.49 1.25 -33.47
C LEU A 158 22.73 1.48 -34.34
N ALA A 159 23.72 2.15 -33.77
CA ALA A 159 25.02 2.31 -34.38
C ALA A 159 25.91 1.13 -34.01
N ASN A 160 26.40 0.42 -35.04
CA ASN A 160 27.16 -0.80 -34.91
C ASN A 160 26.42 -1.89 -34.10
N GLU A 161 26.90 -3.12 -34.11
CA GLU A 161 26.32 -4.22 -33.33
C GLU A 161 26.96 -4.23 -31.92
N LYS A 162 26.80 -3.08 -31.19
CA LYS A 162 27.43 -2.87 -29.90
C LYS A 162 26.43 -2.28 -28.90
N VAL A 163 26.48 -2.84 -27.69
CA VAL A 163 25.71 -2.37 -26.53
C VAL A 163 26.69 -2.01 -25.42
N ILE A 164 26.55 -0.80 -24.85
CA ILE A 164 27.37 -0.31 -23.74
C ILE A 164 26.44 0.01 -22.58
N VAL A 165 26.68 -0.59 -21.42
CA VAL A 165 25.96 -0.28 -20.19
C VAL A 165 26.84 0.55 -19.28
N ASP A 166 26.48 1.81 -19.08
CA ASP A 166 27.28 2.77 -18.31
C ASP A 166 26.39 3.76 -17.54
N GLU A 167 26.99 4.51 -16.65
CA GLU A 167 26.34 5.60 -15.95
C GLU A 167 26.42 6.89 -16.77
N ALA A 168 25.34 7.65 -16.82
CA ALA A 168 25.30 8.94 -17.52
C ALA A 168 26.39 9.87 -16.98
N LYS A 169 27.19 10.45 -17.90
CA LYS A 169 28.31 11.36 -17.58
C LYS A 169 27.93 12.83 -17.59
N GLU A 170 26.75 13.13 -18.14
CA GLU A 170 26.18 14.49 -18.22
C GLU A 170 24.67 14.45 -18.02
N GLU A 171 24.08 15.62 -17.75
CA GLU A 171 22.62 15.75 -17.67
C GLU A 171 22.05 15.91 -19.08
N ILE A 172 21.08 15.06 -19.45
CA ILE A 172 20.43 15.08 -20.76
C ILE A 172 18.93 14.93 -20.63
N GLU A 173 18.20 15.41 -21.62
CA GLU A 173 16.79 15.10 -21.82
C GLU A 173 16.66 13.89 -22.74
N PHE A 174 16.05 12.81 -22.26
CA PHE A 174 15.96 11.55 -22.98
C PHE A 174 14.49 11.15 -23.18
N PRO A 175 14.01 11.06 -24.43
CA PRO A 175 12.63 10.67 -24.73
C PRO A 175 12.47 9.15 -24.57
N VAL A 176 11.54 8.75 -23.70
CA VAL A 176 11.24 7.35 -23.40
C VAL A 176 9.90 6.90 -23.99
N VAL A 177 9.75 5.61 -24.26
CA VAL A 177 8.51 5.02 -24.78
C VAL A 177 7.36 5.20 -23.79
N GLY A 178 6.17 5.57 -24.28
CA GLY A 178 4.96 5.76 -23.47
C GLY A 178 3.76 6.17 -24.31
N SER A 179 2.57 6.26 -23.70
CA SER A 179 1.32 6.74 -24.35
C SER A 179 1.35 8.24 -24.66
N GLU A 180 2.20 8.99 -23.99
CA GLU A 180 2.47 10.41 -24.20
C GLU A 180 3.95 10.62 -24.47
N GLN A 181 4.34 11.77 -25.04
CA GLN A 181 5.75 12.13 -25.20
C GLN A 181 6.37 12.44 -23.82
N ILE A 182 6.90 11.39 -23.18
CA ILE A 182 7.58 11.53 -21.89
C ILE A 182 9.07 11.79 -22.15
N VAL A 183 9.58 12.90 -21.63
CA VAL A 183 11.01 13.22 -21.65
C VAL A 183 11.57 13.09 -20.24
N ALA A 184 12.44 12.11 -20.06
CA ALA A 184 13.12 11.87 -18.79
C ALA A 184 14.32 12.82 -18.62
N LYS A 185 14.41 13.51 -17.49
CA LYS A 185 15.58 14.34 -17.13
C LYS A 185 16.63 13.45 -16.46
N ILE A 186 17.55 12.97 -17.26
CA ILE A 186 18.66 12.12 -16.83
C ILE A 186 19.68 12.96 -16.08
N LYS A 187 20.18 12.44 -14.98
CA LYS A 187 21.27 13.04 -14.18
C LYS A 187 22.53 12.21 -14.26
N ILE A 188 23.66 12.85 -13.96
CA ILE A 188 24.93 12.17 -13.80
C ILE A 188 24.78 11.01 -12.82
N GLY A 189 25.22 9.83 -13.23
CA GLY A 189 25.13 8.60 -12.44
C GLY A 189 23.87 7.78 -12.66
N ASP A 190 22.87 8.23 -13.44
CA ASP A 190 21.75 7.38 -13.86
C ASP A 190 22.24 6.29 -14.82
N LEU A 191 21.69 5.08 -14.68
CA LEU A 191 22.11 3.94 -15.46
C LEU A 191 21.49 3.93 -16.84
N MET A 192 22.33 3.97 -17.88
CA MET A 192 21.92 4.04 -19.28
C MET A 192 22.40 2.81 -20.06
N ILE A 193 21.63 2.44 -21.06
CA ILE A 193 22.06 1.53 -22.12
C ILE A 193 22.31 2.40 -23.35
N ASN A 194 23.50 2.27 -23.92
CA ASN A 194 23.94 3.05 -25.06
C ASN A 194 24.32 2.10 -26.22
N ASP A 195 24.23 2.58 -27.44
CA ASP A 195 24.99 2.02 -28.56
C ASP A 195 26.38 2.70 -28.63
N SER A 196 27.10 2.57 -29.75
CA SER A 196 28.41 3.19 -29.89
C SER A 196 28.37 4.72 -30.05
N GLU A 197 27.21 5.33 -30.22
CA GLU A 197 27.05 6.77 -30.54
C GLU A 197 26.11 7.51 -29.61
N LYS A 198 25.07 6.83 -29.06
CA LYS A 198 23.98 7.50 -28.35
C LYS A 198 23.32 6.61 -27.29
N PRO A 199 22.63 7.20 -26.29
CA PRO A 199 21.77 6.45 -25.39
C PRO A 199 20.54 5.88 -26.12
N ILE A 200 20.20 4.61 -25.79
CA ILE A 200 19.11 3.86 -26.39
C ILE A 200 18.03 3.43 -25.39
N ALA A 201 18.36 3.35 -24.09
CA ALA A 201 17.38 3.06 -23.05
C ALA A 201 17.83 3.60 -21.68
N LEU A 202 16.85 3.86 -20.81
CA LEU A 202 17.04 4.05 -19.38
C LEU A 202 16.95 2.68 -18.70
N ALA A 203 18.08 2.16 -18.28
CA ALA A 203 18.26 0.77 -17.84
C ALA A 203 17.29 0.34 -16.73
N GLY A 204 16.58 -0.75 -16.95
CA GLY A 204 15.62 -1.32 -16.01
C GLY A 204 14.34 -0.50 -15.78
N ILE A 205 14.16 0.61 -16.51
CA ILE A 205 12.99 1.51 -16.34
C ILE A 205 12.19 1.62 -17.62
N LYS A 206 12.79 2.13 -18.72
CA LYS A 206 12.08 2.31 -20.00
C LYS A 206 13.04 2.37 -21.19
N GLY A 207 12.64 1.77 -22.32
CA GLY A 207 13.31 1.94 -23.61
C GLY A 207 13.20 3.36 -24.16
N GLY A 208 14.16 3.74 -25.00
CA GLY A 208 14.13 4.99 -25.74
C GLY A 208 13.19 4.94 -26.95
N THR A 209 12.62 6.07 -27.32
CA THR A 209 11.80 6.17 -28.56
C THR A 209 12.64 5.99 -29.83
N ASN A 210 13.96 6.18 -29.72
CA ASN A 210 14.92 6.15 -30.80
C ASN A 210 15.48 4.74 -31.14
N SER A 211 15.12 3.71 -30.38
CA SER A 211 15.70 2.35 -30.50
C SER A 211 14.67 1.23 -30.54
N GLY A 212 13.43 1.50 -30.12
CA GLY A 212 12.39 0.49 -30.02
C GLY A 212 11.85 -0.02 -31.33
N ILE A 213 11.23 -1.19 -31.30
CA ILE A 213 10.50 -1.79 -32.44
C ILE A 213 9.37 -0.87 -32.86
N SER A 214 9.26 -0.60 -34.14
CA SER A 214 8.25 0.34 -34.67
C SER A 214 6.85 -0.24 -34.57
N ILE A 215 5.88 0.63 -34.28
CA ILE A 215 4.45 0.30 -34.25
C ILE A 215 3.86 0.71 -35.61
N GLY A 216 3.10 -0.15 -36.25
CA GLY A 216 2.43 0.16 -37.50
C GLY A 216 2.27 -1.04 -38.44
N ALA A 217 2.38 -0.80 -39.74
CA ALA A 217 2.24 -1.87 -40.74
C ALA A 217 3.35 -2.93 -40.59
N PRO A 218 3.08 -4.19 -40.92
CA PRO A 218 4.08 -5.27 -40.87
C PRO A 218 5.34 -4.95 -41.70
N TYR A 219 6.50 -5.26 -41.16
CA TYR A 219 7.80 -5.07 -41.83
C TYR A 219 8.83 -6.12 -41.36
N VAL A 220 9.92 -6.24 -42.08
CA VAL A 220 11.03 -7.12 -41.72
C VAL A 220 12.24 -6.30 -41.24
N THR A 221 12.82 -6.72 -40.14
CA THR A 221 13.99 -6.08 -39.57
C THR A 221 14.89 -7.10 -38.85
N ASP A 222 16.08 -6.66 -38.46
CA ASP A 222 16.94 -7.38 -37.52
C ASP A 222 16.77 -6.74 -36.14
N ILE A 223 16.85 -7.54 -35.09
CA ILE A 223 16.64 -7.07 -33.70
C ILE A 223 17.78 -7.55 -32.78
N ILE A 224 17.97 -6.83 -31.69
CA ILE A 224 18.75 -7.30 -30.53
C ILE A 224 17.77 -7.60 -29.41
N LEU A 225 17.79 -8.83 -28.90
CA LEU A 225 17.13 -9.23 -27.66
C LEU A 225 18.02 -8.87 -26.48
N GLU A 226 17.44 -8.24 -25.47
CA GLU A 226 18.06 -7.89 -24.20
C GLU A 226 17.42 -8.67 -23.06
N VAL A 227 18.23 -9.33 -22.27
CA VAL A 227 17.86 -9.89 -20.97
C VAL A 227 18.94 -9.48 -19.96
N ALA A 228 18.66 -8.44 -19.18
CA ALA A 228 19.66 -7.83 -18.32
C ALA A 228 19.21 -7.78 -16.85
N ASN A 229 20.16 -7.66 -15.95
CA ASN A 229 19.92 -7.56 -14.51
C ASN A 229 20.66 -6.36 -13.92
N PHE A 230 19.89 -5.47 -13.25
CA PHE A 230 20.38 -4.19 -12.75
C PHE A 230 20.25 -4.09 -11.24
N ASP A 231 21.06 -3.20 -10.63
CA ASP A 231 20.99 -2.91 -9.19
C ASP A 231 19.60 -2.37 -8.81
N PRO A 232 18.84 -3.05 -7.91
CA PRO A 232 17.47 -2.71 -7.58
C PRO A 232 17.34 -1.35 -6.89
N THR A 233 18.31 -0.99 -6.06
CA THR A 233 18.32 0.27 -5.33
C THR A 233 18.49 1.45 -6.29
N HIS A 234 19.35 1.28 -7.29
CA HIS A 234 19.60 2.30 -8.30
C HIS A 234 18.35 2.51 -9.18
N VAL A 235 17.76 1.43 -9.70
CA VAL A 235 16.52 1.47 -10.50
C VAL A 235 15.39 2.15 -9.71
N ARG A 236 15.23 1.78 -8.42
CA ARG A 236 14.21 2.40 -7.54
C ARG A 236 14.40 3.89 -7.38
N LYS A 237 15.62 4.34 -7.02
CA LYS A 237 15.92 5.76 -6.79
C LYS A 237 15.70 6.60 -8.05
N THR A 238 16.20 6.15 -9.20
CA THR A 238 16.05 6.84 -10.48
C THR A 238 14.57 6.88 -10.91
N GLY A 239 13.86 5.75 -10.84
CA GLY A 239 12.45 5.67 -11.21
C GLY A 239 11.54 6.51 -10.30
N GLN A 240 11.80 6.59 -8.99
CA GLN A 240 11.06 7.46 -8.06
C GLN A 240 11.30 8.94 -8.38
N ARG A 241 12.55 9.33 -8.59
CA ARG A 241 12.91 10.72 -8.93
C ARG A 241 12.24 11.19 -10.23
N LEU A 242 12.18 10.31 -11.22
CA LEU A 242 11.58 10.63 -12.52
C LEU A 242 10.05 10.42 -12.53
N SER A 243 9.47 9.85 -11.47
CA SER A 243 8.05 9.46 -11.41
C SER A 243 7.62 8.54 -12.55
N LEU A 244 8.54 7.70 -13.06
CA LEU A 244 8.28 6.75 -14.13
C LEU A 244 7.86 5.40 -13.54
N LEU A 245 6.65 4.97 -13.85
CA LEU A 245 6.13 3.64 -13.48
C LEU A 245 6.15 2.72 -14.69
N SER A 246 6.60 1.49 -14.51
CA SER A 246 6.51 0.40 -15.49
C SER A 246 6.52 -0.95 -14.78
N ASP A 247 5.97 -1.98 -15.44
CA ASP A 247 6.02 -3.36 -14.93
C ASP A 247 7.46 -3.90 -14.85
N ALA A 248 8.32 -3.48 -15.77
CA ALA A 248 9.74 -3.79 -15.74
C ALA A 248 10.42 -3.17 -14.50
N ARG A 249 10.21 -1.87 -14.26
CA ARG A 249 10.72 -1.20 -13.07
C ARG A 249 10.25 -1.88 -11.78
N LYS A 250 8.93 -2.19 -11.69
CA LYS A 250 8.36 -2.88 -10.51
C LYS A 250 9.10 -4.17 -10.17
N ARG A 251 9.57 -4.91 -11.17
CA ARG A 251 10.36 -6.13 -10.99
C ARG A 251 11.80 -5.83 -10.62
N PHE A 252 12.49 -5.02 -11.40
CA PHE A 252 13.90 -4.70 -11.15
C PHE A 252 14.15 -4.01 -9.81
N GLU A 253 13.28 -3.06 -9.40
CA GLU A 253 13.43 -2.37 -8.11
C GLU A 253 13.21 -3.28 -6.89
N ASN A 254 12.69 -4.50 -7.09
CA ASN A 254 12.47 -5.54 -6.09
C ASN A 254 13.38 -6.77 -6.29
N ASN A 255 14.51 -6.58 -6.94
CA ASN A 255 15.60 -7.57 -7.02
C ASN A 255 15.27 -8.85 -7.80
N VAL A 256 15.15 -8.74 -9.12
CA VAL A 256 15.02 -9.92 -10.00
C VAL A 256 16.24 -10.85 -9.82
N PRO A 257 16.06 -12.18 -9.67
CA PRO A 257 17.17 -13.11 -9.58
C PRO A 257 18.06 -13.09 -10.82
N ILE A 258 19.40 -13.02 -10.64
CA ILE A 258 20.38 -12.99 -11.74
C ILE A 258 20.33 -14.28 -12.55
N GLU A 259 20.09 -15.41 -11.89
CA GLU A 259 20.04 -16.76 -12.47
C GLU A 259 18.80 -16.99 -13.33
N LEU A 260 17.81 -16.12 -13.24
CA LEU A 260 16.59 -16.21 -14.06
C LEU A 260 16.81 -15.78 -15.50
N ALA A 261 17.87 -14.99 -15.78
CA ALA A 261 18.12 -14.44 -17.11
C ALA A 261 18.29 -15.49 -18.23
N PRO A 262 19.02 -16.61 -18.05
CA PRO A 262 19.10 -17.66 -19.08
C PRO A 262 17.76 -18.33 -19.38
N TYR A 263 16.89 -18.49 -18.36
CA TYR A 263 15.53 -18.99 -18.56
C TYR A 263 14.73 -18.05 -19.45
N ALA A 264 14.74 -16.76 -19.12
CA ALA A 264 14.01 -15.74 -19.88
C ALA A 264 14.53 -15.61 -21.33
N MET A 265 15.84 -15.67 -21.56
CA MET A 265 16.42 -15.64 -22.90
C MET A 265 16.01 -16.86 -23.74
N ARG A 266 15.98 -18.04 -23.13
CA ARG A 266 15.51 -19.28 -23.80
C ARG A 266 14.06 -19.17 -24.21
N GLU A 267 13.19 -18.76 -23.28
CA GLU A 267 11.78 -18.60 -23.51
C GLU A 267 11.50 -17.56 -24.59
N LEU A 268 12.12 -16.38 -24.51
CA LEU A 268 11.97 -15.31 -25.49
C LEU A 268 12.42 -15.77 -26.90
N SER A 269 13.54 -16.46 -26.98
CA SER A 269 14.06 -16.98 -28.26
C SER A 269 13.11 -18.02 -28.88
N ALA A 270 12.56 -18.92 -28.07
CA ALA A 270 11.60 -19.93 -28.53
C ALA A 270 10.29 -19.31 -29.02
N LEU A 271 9.75 -18.33 -28.30
CA LEU A 271 8.53 -17.60 -28.70
C LEU A 271 8.73 -16.84 -30.01
N ILE A 272 9.88 -16.17 -30.17
CA ILE A 272 10.17 -15.46 -31.43
C ILE A 272 10.33 -16.44 -32.59
N MET A 273 10.99 -17.59 -32.37
CA MET A 273 11.12 -18.63 -33.40
C MET A 273 9.75 -19.18 -33.83
N GLU A 274 8.82 -19.37 -32.88
CA GLU A 274 7.45 -19.81 -33.18
C GLU A 274 6.69 -18.78 -34.03
N MET A 275 6.80 -17.49 -33.68
CA MET A 275 6.09 -16.40 -34.36
C MET A 275 6.79 -15.91 -35.63
N CYS A 276 8.07 -16.18 -35.79
CA CYS A 276 8.90 -15.77 -36.91
C CYS A 276 9.74 -16.97 -37.42
N PRO A 277 9.14 -17.97 -38.09
CA PRO A 277 9.85 -19.20 -38.47
C PRO A 277 11.05 -19.01 -39.41
N GLU A 278 11.09 -17.90 -40.14
CA GLU A 278 12.19 -17.55 -41.06
C GLU A 278 13.31 -16.74 -40.41
N ALA A 279 13.18 -16.47 -39.09
CA ALA A 279 14.19 -15.72 -38.36
C ALA A 279 15.47 -16.55 -38.16
N ILE A 280 16.61 -15.90 -38.27
CA ILE A 280 17.94 -16.49 -38.08
C ILE A 280 18.50 -15.99 -36.74
N PHE A 281 18.86 -16.91 -35.88
CA PHE A 281 19.32 -16.60 -34.55
C PHE A 281 20.86 -16.67 -34.49
N GLU A 282 21.50 -15.64 -33.93
CA GLU A 282 22.93 -15.66 -33.62
C GLU A 282 23.15 -16.20 -32.19
N GLU A 283 24.41 -16.50 -31.86
CA GLU A 283 24.81 -16.94 -30.51
C GLU A 283 24.46 -15.89 -29.46
N VAL A 284 24.16 -16.37 -28.26
CA VAL A 284 23.94 -15.49 -27.10
C VAL A 284 25.28 -15.02 -26.55
N VAL A 285 25.44 -13.70 -26.42
CA VAL A 285 26.54 -13.11 -25.64
C VAL A 285 26.02 -12.92 -24.21
N ASP A 286 26.68 -13.55 -23.24
CA ASP A 286 26.32 -13.53 -21.82
C ASP A 286 27.49 -13.03 -20.98
N ILE A 287 27.34 -11.86 -20.36
CA ILE A 287 28.34 -11.27 -19.47
C ILE A 287 27.72 -11.13 -18.08
N SER A 288 28.30 -11.85 -17.11
CA SER A 288 27.89 -11.84 -15.70
C SER A 288 29.10 -11.49 -14.81
N PRO A 289 29.32 -10.20 -14.50
CA PRO A 289 30.38 -9.78 -13.61
C PRO A 289 30.21 -10.28 -12.17
N VAL A 290 28.97 -10.61 -11.79
CA VAL A 290 28.61 -11.03 -10.43
C VAL A 290 28.41 -12.54 -10.38
N THR A 291 29.04 -13.18 -9.39
CA THR A 291 28.77 -14.59 -9.03
C THR A 291 27.87 -14.64 -7.82
N THR A 292 26.84 -15.47 -7.87
CA THR A 292 25.93 -15.69 -6.73
C THR A 292 26.41 -16.89 -5.92
N GLU A 293 26.38 -16.75 -4.61
CA GLU A 293 26.68 -17.85 -3.68
C GLU A 293 25.40 -18.65 -3.39
N GLU A 294 25.58 -19.97 -3.28
CA GLU A 294 24.49 -20.85 -2.86
C GLU A 294 24.13 -20.59 -1.40
N LYS A 295 22.87 -20.23 -1.15
CA LYS A 295 22.36 -20.02 0.22
C LYS A 295 21.95 -21.35 0.84
N LYS A 296 22.33 -21.56 2.12
CA LYS A 296 21.92 -22.72 2.92
C LYS A 296 21.41 -22.25 4.27
N VAL A 297 20.33 -22.87 4.75
CA VAL A 297 19.81 -22.64 6.10
C VAL A 297 19.77 -23.95 6.87
N SER A 298 20.34 -23.94 8.08
CA SER A 298 20.39 -25.10 8.96
C SER A 298 19.48 -24.88 10.17
N PHE A 299 18.71 -25.92 10.55
CA PHE A 299 17.84 -25.88 11.71
C PHE A 299 17.51 -27.30 12.23
N THR A 300 16.94 -27.38 13.41
CA THR A 300 16.43 -28.63 13.98
C THR A 300 14.91 -28.63 14.01
N THR A 301 14.30 -29.81 13.97
CA THR A 301 12.84 -29.99 14.13
C THR A 301 12.34 -29.35 15.42
N ASP A 302 13.09 -29.52 16.52
CA ASP A 302 12.73 -28.99 17.83
C ASP A 302 12.63 -27.47 17.86
N ILE A 303 13.58 -26.76 17.21
CA ILE A 303 13.56 -25.30 17.19
C ILE A 303 12.38 -24.76 16.36
N ILE A 304 12.02 -25.44 15.25
CA ILE A 304 10.83 -25.07 14.47
C ILE A 304 9.57 -25.27 15.32
N SER A 305 9.47 -26.43 15.99
CA SER A 305 8.33 -26.76 16.86
C SER A 305 8.18 -25.76 18.02
N GLU A 306 9.30 -25.37 18.67
CA GLU A 306 9.31 -24.37 19.75
C GLU A 306 8.83 -23.01 19.26
N LYS A 307 9.34 -22.55 18.11
CA LYS A 307 8.97 -21.23 17.57
C LYS A 307 7.54 -21.14 17.10
N LEU A 308 7.00 -22.20 16.50
CA LEU A 308 5.61 -22.26 16.05
C LEU A 308 4.63 -22.60 17.19
N GLY A 309 5.11 -23.14 18.31
CA GLY A 309 4.24 -23.60 19.40
C GLY A 309 3.43 -24.85 19.06
N VAL A 310 3.91 -25.69 18.13
CA VAL A 310 3.25 -26.91 17.68
C VAL A 310 4.27 -28.04 17.53
N ALA A 311 3.91 -29.26 17.96
CA ALA A 311 4.78 -30.41 17.81
C ALA A 311 4.77 -30.90 16.35
N LEU A 312 5.90 -30.72 15.67
CA LEU A 312 6.16 -31.24 14.34
C LEU A 312 7.12 -32.43 14.41
N THR A 313 6.97 -33.34 13.47
CA THR A 313 7.93 -34.43 13.28
C THR A 313 8.91 -34.12 12.14
N PRO A 314 10.09 -34.74 12.06
CA PRO A 314 10.97 -34.60 10.90
C PRO A 314 10.27 -34.92 9.56
N ALA A 315 9.34 -35.91 9.58
CA ALA A 315 8.57 -36.29 8.40
C ALA A 315 7.60 -35.17 7.92
N ASP A 316 6.99 -34.43 8.84
CA ASP A 316 6.12 -33.29 8.48
C ASP A 316 6.91 -32.22 7.74
N ILE A 317 8.08 -31.85 8.28
CA ILE A 317 8.98 -30.86 7.66
C ILE A 317 9.50 -31.37 6.31
N ALA A 318 9.95 -32.63 6.25
CA ALA A 318 10.43 -33.23 5.02
C ALA A 318 9.36 -33.23 3.93
N THR A 319 8.10 -33.50 4.27
CA THR A 319 6.98 -33.45 3.32
C THR A 319 6.79 -32.06 2.72
N ILE A 320 6.86 -31.01 3.55
CA ILE A 320 6.77 -29.62 3.09
C ILE A 320 7.92 -29.30 2.13
N LEU A 321 9.17 -29.61 2.52
CA LEU A 321 10.34 -29.36 1.69
C LEU A 321 10.30 -30.11 0.35
N GLN A 322 9.82 -31.36 0.35
CA GLN A 322 9.65 -32.18 -0.86
C GLN A 322 8.61 -31.60 -1.81
N ASN A 323 7.46 -31.17 -1.30
CA ASN A 323 6.40 -30.57 -2.09
C ASN A 323 6.89 -29.29 -2.80
N TYR A 324 7.69 -28.48 -2.12
CA TYR A 324 8.33 -27.27 -2.69
C TYR A 324 9.60 -27.58 -3.48
N LYS A 325 9.98 -28.85 -3.60
CA LYS A 325 11.18 -29.31 -4.31
C LYS A 325 12.48 -28.64 -3.81
N TYR A 326 12.54 -28.34 -2.49
CA TYR A 326 13.79 -27.93 -1.88
C TYR A 326 14.77 -29.10 -1.84
N SER A 327 16.02 -28.84 -2.20
CA SER A 327 17.11 -29.78 -1.95
C SER A 327 17.55 -29.67 -0.48
N TYR A 328 17.62 -30.77 0.24
CA TYR A 328 18.00 -30.76 1.65
C TYR A 328 18.72 -32.06 2.07
N ILE A 329 19.45 -31.97 3.18
CA ILE A 329 20.00 -33.10 3.92
C ILE A 329 19.28 -33.14 5.25
N GLU A 330 18.85 -34.31 5.68
CA GLU A 330 18.22 -34.53 7.00
C GLU A 330 18.95 -35.69 7.71
N GLU A 331 19.38 -35.44 8.95
CA GLU A 331 19.99 -36.45 9.83
C GLU A 331 19.49 -36.24 11.26
N GLU A 332 18.77 -37.22 11.79
CA GLU A 332 18.24 -37.22 13.17
C GLU A 332 17.47 -35.94 13.55
N GLY A 333 16.65 -35.43 12.65
CA GLY A 333 15.87 -34.18 12.84
C GLY A 333 16.64 -32.89 12.65
N ASN A 334 17.90 -32.95 12.18
CA ASN A 334 18.69 -31.81 11.75
C ASN A 334 18.57 -31.63 10.24
N PHE A 335 18.20 -30.45 9.80
CA PHE A 335 18.05 -30.12 8.39
C PHE A 335 19.08 -29.11 7.93
N ILE A 336 19.62 -29.32 6.71
CA ILE A 336 20.39 -28.37 5.95
C ILE A 336 19.67 -28.19 4.62
N VAL A 337 19.00 -27.06 4.44
CA VAL A 337 18.17 -26.77 3.26
C VAL A 337 18.93 -25.86 2.31
N HIS A 338 19.03 -26.25 1.06
CA HIS A 338 19.59 -25.44 -0.03
C HIS A 338 18.47 -24.53 -0.57
N ILE A 339 18.68 -23.22 -0.47
CA ILE A 339 17.66 -22.24 -0.86
C ILE A 339 17.76 -21.97 -2.36
N PRO A 340 16.69 -22.21 -3.13
CA PRO A 340 16.70 -21.96 -4.55
C PRO A 340 16.82 -20.45 -4.86
N TYR A 341 17.44 -20.09 -5.98
CA TYR A 341 17.78 -18.72 -6.34
C TYR A 341 16.57 -17.76 -6.42
N TRP A 342 15.38 -18.27 -6.65
CA TRP A 342 14.16 -17.46 -6.69
C TRP A 342 13.60 -17.11 -5.30
N ARG A 343 14.01 -17.81 -4.23
CA ARG A 343 13.62 -17.53 -2.83
C ARG A 343 14.66 -16.64 -2.17
N GLN A 344 14.70 -15.38 -2.62
CA GLN A 344 15.66 -14.39 -2.11
C GLN A 344 15.31 -13.88 -0.71
N ASP A 345 14.07 -14.05 -0.28
CA ASP A 345 13.50 -13.75 1.03
C ASP A 345 14.09 -14.64 2.14
N ILE A 346 14.41 -15.89 1.85
CA ILE A 346 14.91 -16.84 2.84
C ILE A 346 16.43 -16.62 3.06
N ASN A 347 16.80 -16.12 4.26
CA ASN A 347 18.16 -15.82 4.64
C ASN A 347 18.60 -16.48 5.96
N GLY A 348 17.66 -17.01 6.75
CA GLY A 348 17.96 -17.61 8.03
C GLY A 348 16.87 -18.48 8.63
N LEU A 349 17.10 -18.90 9.87
CA LEU A 349 16.20 -19.78 10.61
C LEU A 349 14.77 -19.23 10.70
N HIS A 350 14.60 -17.95 10.99
CA HIS A 350 13.28 -17.35 11.18
C HIS A 350 12.44 -17.34 9.90
N ASP A 351 13.10 -17.19 8.74
CA ASP A 351 12.41 -17.27 7.45
C ASP A 351 11.94 -18.71 7.17
N MET A 352 12.73 -19.72 7.57
CA MET A 352 12.32 -21.12 7.49
C MET A 352 11.21 -21.47 8.47
N VAL A 353 11.18 -20.86 9.66
CA VAL A 353 10.06 -21.01 10.61
C VAL A 353 8.77 -20.47 9.99
N GLU A 354 8.83 -19.31 9.35
CA GLU A 354 7.70 -18.73 8.61
C GLU A 354 7.27 -19.64 7.46
N GLU A 355 8.21 -20.07 6.63
CA GLU A 355 7.94 -20.93 5.47
C GLU A 355 7.23 -22.22 5.86
N ILE A 356 7.72 -22.90 6.88
CA ILE A 356 7.10 -24.14 7.39
C ILE A 356 5.75 -23.82 8.05
N GLY A 357 5.67 -22.75 8.83
CA GLY A 357 4.45 -22.35 9.55
C GLY A 357 3.29 -21.98 8.63
N ARG A 358 3.55 -21.20 7.57
CA ARG A 358 2.52 -20.79 6.61
C ARG A 358 1.98 -21.97 5.79
N VAL A 359 2.85 -22.92 5.43
CA VAL A 359 2.45 -24.14 4.70
C VAL A 359 1.71 -25.10 5.61
N TYR A 360 2.19 -25.29 6.85
CA TYR A 360 1.47 -26.05 7.86
C TYR A 360 0.06 -25.51 8.10
N GLY A 361 -0.09 -24.20 8.14
CA GLY A 361 -1.33 -23.45 8.35
C GLY A 361 -1.45 -22.92 9.78
N TYR A 362 -1.41 -21.60 9.93
CA TYR A 362 -1.52 -20.92 11.22
C TYR A 362 -2.88 -21.15 11.91
N ASP A 363 -3.92 -21.44 11.15
CA ASP A 363 -5.25 -21.81 11.63
C ASP A 363 -5.28 -23.14 12.40
N LYS A 364 -4.29 -24.01 12.18
CA LYS A 364 -4.14 -25.28 12.90
C LYS A 364 -3.40 -25.15 14.23
N ILE A 365 -2.80 -23.99 14.49
CA ILE A 365 -2.06 -23.73 15.73
C ILE A 365 -3.05 -23.27 16.81
N THR A 366 -3.13 -24.04 17.90
CA THR A 366 -4.01 -23.70 19.03
C THR A 366 -3.40 -22.53 19.82
N PRO A 367 -4.08 -21.38 19.92
CA PRO A 367 -3.57 -20.26 20.69
C PRO A 367 -3.55 -20.58 22.19
N ILE A 368 -2.46 -20.27 22.86
CA ILE A 368 -2.30 -20.42 24.30
C ILE A 368 -2.22 -19.03 24.92
N LEU A 369 -3.08 -18.77 25.92
CA LEU A 369 -2.98 -17.53 26.68
C LEU A 369 -1.68 -17.52 27.51
N PRO A 370 -0.89 -16.44 27.40
CA PRO A 370 0.31 -16.31 28.23
C PRO A 370 -0.05 -16.26 29.71
N VAL A 371 0.76 -16.91 30.54
CA VAL A 371 0.63 -16.83 31.99
C VAL A 371 1.20 -15.49 32.42
N PHE A 372 0.34 -14.60 32.89
CA PHE A 372 0.77 -13.33 33.47
C PHE A 372 1.18 -13.54 34.94
N PRO A 373 2.28 -12.96 35.40
CA PRO A 373 2.61 -12.98 36.82
C PRO A 373 1.50 -12.28 37.61
N GLU A 374 1.03 -12.92 38.69
CA GLU A 374 -0.11 -12.44 39.52
C GLU A 374 0.13 -11.09 40.18
N ASN A 375 1.37 -10.61 40.27
CA ASN A 375 1.77 -9.43 40.99
C ASN A 375 2.39 -8.32 40.13
N GLY A 376 1.79 -8.02 38.98
CA GLY A 376 2.17 -6.84 38.22
C GLY A 376 1.78 -5.56 38.98
N THR A 377 2.73 -4.69 39.30
CA THR A 377 2.43 -3.32 39.77
C THR A 377 2.12 -2.48 38.53
N HIS A 378 1.01 -1.76 38.57
CA HIS A 378 0.75 -0.76 37.55
C HIS A 378 1.72 0.42 37.68
N ASP A 379 2.16 0.95 36.54
CA ASP A 379 2.94 2.19 36.52
C ASP A 379 2.13 3.33 37.15
N GLU A 380 2.74 4.03 38.10
CA GLU A 380 2.05 5.10 38.85
C GLU A 380 1.65 6.27 37.96
N THR A 381 2.48 6.61 36.98
CA THR A 381 2.19 7.67 36.02
C THR A 381 0.98 7.30 35.17
N TYR A 382 0.90 6.04 34.71
CA TYR A 382 -0.26 5.53 34.00
C TYR A 382 -1.55 5.63 34.81
N LEU A 383 -1.51 5.22 36.08
CA LEU A 383 -2.67 5.32 36.98
C LEU A 383 -3.10 6.78 37.20
N LYS A 384 -2.16 7.71 37.39
CA LYS A 384 -2.44 9.16 37.50
C LYS A 384 -3.12 9.67 36.22
N ILE A 385 -2.58 9.31 35.03
CA ILE A 385 -3.16 9.72 33.74
C ILE A 385 -4.61 9.23 33.61
N GLN A 386 -4.88 7.96 33.91
CA GLN A 386 -6.22 7.41 33.83
C GLN A 386 -7.19 8.07 34.82
N ALA A 387 -6.74 8.31 36.04
CA ALA A 387 -7.54 8.99 37.04
C ALA A 387 -7.89 10.44 36.65
N VAL A 388 -6.93 11.19 36.08
CA VAL A 388 -7.16 12.54 35.55
C VAL A 388 -8.12 12.54 34.37
N LYS A 389 -7.97 11.62 33.43
CA LYS A 389 -8.90 11.48 32.29
C LYS A 389 -10.32 11.20 32.78
N LYS A 390 -10.50 10.26 33.70
CA LYS A 390 -11.80 9.95 34.31
C LYS A 390 -12.39 11.16 35.03
N HIS A 391 -11.60 11.85 35.82
CA HIS A 391 -12.01 13.06 36.57
C HIS A 391 -12.49 14.16 35.63
N LEU A 392 -11.76 14.47 34.55
CA LEU A 392 -12.10 15.51 33.59
C LEU A 392 -13.30 15.18 32.73
N THR A 393 -13.43 13.93 32.28
CA THR A 393 -14.61 13.50 31.51
C THR A 393 -15.88 13.57 32.34
N GLN A 394 -15.83 13.25 33.64
CA GLN A 394 -16.98 13.43 34.55
C GLN A 394 -17.39 14.89 34.73
N GLN A 395 -16.45 15.84 34.55
CA GLN A 395 -16.72 17.27 34.56
C GLN A 395 -17.18 17.83 33.20
N GLY A 396 -17.38 16.97 32.20
CA GLY A 396 -17.85 17.34 30.85
C GLY A 396 -16.77 17.88 29.93
N TYR A 397 -15.49 17.60 30.21
CA TYR A 397 -14.41 17.88 29.26
C TYR A 397 -14.27 16.74 28.24
N SER A 398 -13.89 17.10 27.02
CA SER A 398 -13.52 16.16 25.96
C SER A 398 -12.00 16.12 25.78
N GLU A 399 -11.44 14.92 25.70
CA GLU A 399 -10.01 14.75 25.44
C GLU A 399 -9.66 15.11 24.00
N VAL A 400 -8.55 15.79 23.80
CA VAL A 400 -7.92 16.01 22.52
C VAL A 400 -6.48 15.54 22.55
N MET A 401 -5.95 15.14 21.40
CA MET A 401 -4.54 14.78 21.21
C MET A 401 -3.96 15.64 20.11
N ASN A 402 -2.99 16.47 20.45
CA ASN A 402 -2.31 17.34 19.53
C ASN A 402 -0.94 16.79 19.12
N TYR A 403 -0.42 17.22 17.98
CA TYR A 403 0.87 16.77 17.49
C TYR A 403 2.02 17.22 18.40
N SER A 404 2.94 16.28 18.68
CA SER A 404 4.16 16.59 19.42
C SER A 404 5.20 17.34 18.57
N PHE A 405 5.09 17.31 17.25
CA PHE A 405 6.01 18.01 16.34
C PHE A 405 5.58 19.44 16.06
N THR A 406 6.50 20.38 16.20
CA THR A 406 6.29 21.82 16.04
C THR A 406 7.37 22.44 15.15
N LYS A 407 7.16 23.71 14.76
CA LYS A 407 8.15 24.47 13.97
C LYS A 407 9.27 25.04 14.84
N LYS A 408 9.09 25.10 16.17
CA LYS A 408 10.03 25.67 17.13
C LYS A 408 9.92 24.89 18.44
N GLY A 409 11.03 24.70 19.13
CA GLY A 409 11.10 23.99 20.40
C GLY A 409 12.56 23.91 20.88
N ASP A 410 12.77 23.29 22.00
CA ASP A 410 14.11 23.16 22.61
C ASP A 410 14.88 21.97 22.02
N LEU A 411 14.17 20.91 21.65
CA LEU A 411 14.75 19.69 21.07
C LEU A 411 14.42 19.59 19.59
N GLN A 412 15.46 19.50 18.77
CA GLN A 412 15.34 19.30 17.33
C GLN A 412 15.47 17.82 16.98
N VAL A 413 14.62 17.34 16.09
CA VAL A 413 14.70 15.99 15.49
C VAL A 413 15.37 16.06 14.13
N ALA A 414 16.02 14.98 13.70
CA ALA A 414 16.78 14.94 12.45
C ALA A 414 15.89 15.22 11.21
N ARG A 415 14.62 14.80 11.25
CA ARG A 415 13.64 15.06 10.20
C ARG A 415 12.23 14.96 10.76
N GLY A 416 11.56 16.07 10.88
CA GLY A 416 10.16 16.15 11.30
C GLY A 416 9.18 16.12 10.12
N PRO A 417 7.89 15.80 10.34
CA PRO A 417 6.87 15.80 9.32
C PRO A 417 6.55 17.23 8.85
N LYS A 418 6.52 17.45 7.54
CA LYS A 418 6.12 18.75 6.92
C LYS A 418 6.87 19.97 7.46
N GLY A 419 8.18 19.82 7.74
CA GLY A 419 9.02 20.93 8.22
C GLY A 419 8.75 21.35 9.68
N LYS A 420 8.20 20.44 10.47
CA LYS A 420 8.06 20.59 11.94
C LYS A 420 9.17 19.80 12.62
N ASP A 421 10.36 20.36 12.65
CA ASP A 421 11.59 19.68 13.05
C ASP A 421 11.91 19.80 14.55
N TYR A 422 10.98 20.26 15.37
CA TYR A 422 11.14 20.40 16.82
C TYR A 422 10.04 19.66 17.58
N LEU A 423 10.34 19.26 18.81
CA LEU A 423 9.34 18.75 19.75
C LEU A 423 8.70 19.92 20.52
N ARG A 424 7.43 19.77 20.88
CA ARG A 424 6.66 20.78 21.62
C ARG A 424 7.19 20.98 23.03
N THR A 425 7.26 22.24 23.48
CA THR A 425 7.65 22.63 24.84
C THR A 425 6.47 22.93 25.75
N ASN A 426 5.24 22.91 25.22
CA ASN A 426 3.99 23.13 25.93
C ASN A 426 2.82 22.44 25.21
N LEU A 427 1.71 22.25 25.91
CA LEU A 427 0.44 21.80 25.35
C LEU A 427 -0.45 22.96 24.89
N THR A 428 -0.23 24.15 25.45
CA THR A 428 -1.07 25.34 25.29
C THR A 428 -1.28 25.74 23.84
N ASP A 429 -0.22 25.68 22.99
CA ASP A 429 -0.29 26.06 21.58
C ASP A 429 -1.25 25.16 20.79
N GLY A 430 -1.13 23.84 20.95
CA GLY A 430 -2.03 22.86 20.33
C GLY A 430 -3.46 22.95 20.87
N MET A 431 -3.62 23.18 22.17
CA MET A 431 -4.92 23.36 22.82
C MET A 431 -5.66 24.58 22.30
N LYS A 432 -4.97 25.69 22.05
CA LYS A 432 -5.56 26.89 21.47
C LYS A 432 -6.11 26.64 20.08
N GLU A 433 -5.34 25.99 19.22
CA GLU A 433 -5.77 25.64 17.86
C GLU A 433 -7.00 24.70 17.91
N SER A 434 -6.94 23.66 18.73
CA SER A 434 -8.04 22.72 18.92
C SER A 434 -9.28 23.36 19.50
N PHE A 435 -9.16 24.27 20.46
CA PHE A 435 -10.28 24.97 21.07
C PHE A 435 -11.00 25.86 20.05
N GLU A 436 -10.28 26.69 19.29
CA GLU A 436 -10.90 27.56 18.27
C GLU A 436 -11.59 26.75 17.17
N LYS A 437 -10.99 25.64 16.72
CA LYS A 437 -11.59 24.74 15.74
C LYS A 437 -12.86 24.09 16.26
N ASN A 438 -12.87 23.60 17.50
CA ASN A 438 -14.04 22.95 18.08
C ASN A 438 -15.15 23.97 18.39
N LYS A 439 -14.82 25.18 18.82
CA LYS A 439 -15.76 26.26 19.04
C LYS A 439 -16.55 26.59 17.78
N LEU A 440 -15.90 26.64 16.61
CA LEU A 440 -16.56 26.84 15.33
C LEU A 440 -17.55 25.72 14.99
N ASN A 441 -17.25 24.48 15.35
CA ASN A 441 -18.05 23.31 15.00
C ASN A 441 -19.00 22.85 16.13
N ALA A 442 -18.93 23.44 17.31
CA ALA A 442 -19.77 23.09 18.46
C ALA A 442 -21.28 23.05 18.16
N PRO A 443 -21.86 23.98 17.36
CA PRO A 443 -23.27 23.92 17.00
C PRO A 443 -23.70 22.64 16.28
N LEU A 444 -22.81 22.05 15.43
CA LEU A 444 -23.11 20.80 14.70
C LEU A 444 -23.41 19.63 15.63
N VAL A 445 -22.77 19.58 16.79
CA VAL A 445 -22.96 18.52 17.80
C VAL A 445 -23.86 18.96 18.97
N GLY A 446 -24.38 20.20 18.95
CA GLY A 446 -25.29 20.75 19.95
C GLY A 446 -24.61 21.15 21.25
N LEU A 447 -23.35 21.45 21.20
CA LEU A 447 -22.61 21.97 22.35
C LEU A 447 -22.76 23.50 22.41
N THR A 448 -23.15 24.01 23.56
CA THR A 448 -23.17 25.46 23.86
C THR A 448 -21.89 25.92 24.53
N ASP A 449 -21.14 24.98 25.12
CA ASP A 449 -19.88 25.24 25.81
C ASP A 449 -18.84 24.17 25.42
N VAL A 450 -17.68 24.61 24.95
CA VAL A 450 -16.57 23.73 24.56
C VAL A 450 -15.60 23.68 25.74
N ARG A 451 -15.33 22.48 26.25
CA ARG A 451 -14.34 22.20 27.28
C ARG A 451 -13.44 21.09 26.80
N LEU A 452 -12.16 21.40 26.59
CA LEU A 452 -11.19 20.44 26.10
C LEU A 452 -10.09 20.22 27.13
N PHE A 453 -9.54 19.03 27.12
CA PHE A 453 -8.31 18.74 27.86
C PHE A 453 -7.36 17.87 27.04
N GLU A 454 -6.09 17.97 27.34
CA GLU A 454 -5.04 17.09 26.84
C GLU A 454 -4.15 16.67 28.02
N VAL A 455 -3.85 15.37 28.11
CA VAL A 455 -2.77 14.83 28.93
C VAL A 455 -1.69 14.35 27.99
N GLY A 456 -0.51 14.96 28.05
CA GLY A 456 0.54 14.67 27.10
C GLY A 456 1.91 15.14 27.53
N ASN A 457 2.94 14.64 26.83
CA ASN A 457 4.31 14.99 27.14
C ASN A 457 4.74 16.26 26.43
N ILE A 458 5.50 17.07 27.13
CA ILE A 458 6.28 18.20 26.64
C ILE A 458 7.77 17.86 26.73
N PHE A 459 8.58 18.55 25.93
CA PHE A 459 9.99 18.23 25.75
C PHE A 459 10.81 19.52 25.87
N THR A 460 11.55 19.64 26.94
CA THR A 460 12.42 20.81 27.22
C THR A 460 13.87 20.36 27.33
N GLN A 461 14.79 21.30 27.53
CA GLN A 461 16.19 20.98 27.82
C GLN A 461 16.36 20.23 29.16
N ASP A 462 15.41 20.38 30.09
CA ASP A 462 15.39 19.68 31.38
C ASP A 462 14.82 18.24 31.27
N GLY A 463 14.35 17.84 30.08
CA GLY A 463 13.83 16.51 29.82
C GLY A 463 12.36 16.47 29.43
N GLU A 464 11.80 15.25 29.46
CA GLU A 464 10.41 14.96 29.15
C GLU A 464 9.55 15.03 30.40
N GLN A 465 8.42 15.72 30.32
CA GLN A 465 7.47 15.86 31.44
C GLN A 465 6.03 15.68 30.95
N THR A 466 5.21 14.97 31.72
CA THR A 466 3.78 14.82 31.44
C THR A 466 3.00 15.98 32.04
N HIS A 467 2.28 16.71 31.20
CA HIS A 467 1.45 17.86 31.56
C HIS A 467 -0.03 17.57 31.32
N VAL A 468 -0.88 18.34 31.96
CA VAL A 468 -2.33 18.43 31.76
C VAL A 468 -2.65 19.85 31.33
N ALA A 469 -3.31 19.99 30.20
CA ALA A 469 -3.80 21.28 29.75
C ALA A 469 -5.34 21.27 29.61
N LEU A 470 -5.98 22.36 30.04
CA LEU A 470 -7.42 22.57 30.01
C LEU A 470 -7.73 23.79 29.15
N ALA A 471 -8.68 23.69 28.23
CA ALA A 471 -9.15 24.82 27.45
C ALA A 471 -10.66 25.03 27.62
N THR A 472 -11.03 26.25 28.01
CA THR A 472 -12.42 26.70 28.18
C THR A 472 -12.56 28.11 27.60
N LYS A 473 -13.78 28.63 27.60
CA LYS A 473 -14.03 30.04 27.21
C LYS A 473 -13.35 31.08 28.13
N GLN A 474 -12.93 30.69 29.36
CA GLN A 474 -12.20 31.55 30.29
C GLN A 474 -10.71 31.62 29.95
N GLY A 475 -10.16 30.65 29.23
CA GLY A 475 -8.75 30.59 28.89
C GLY A 475 -8.22 29.17 28.83
N ILE A 476 -6.87 29.10 28.74
CA ILE A 476 -6.13 27.84 28.76
C ILE A 476 -5.25 27.81 30.00
N GLU A 477 -5.32 26.72 30.73
CA GLU A 477 -4.46 26.41 31.87
C GLU A 477 -3.61 25.19 31.54
N GLU A 478 -2.33 25.20 31.91
CA GLU A 478 -1.41 24.07 31.78
C GLU A 478 -0.60 23.93 33.08
N MET A 479 -0.42 22.69 33.52
CA MET A 479 0.39 22.33 34.69
C MET A 479 0.91 20.90 34.57
N THR A 480 1.86 20.51 35.41
CA THR A 480 2.33 19.12 35.45
C THR A 480 1.22 18.15 35.88
N LEU A 481 1.35 16.88 35.52
CA LEU A 481 0.41 15.84 35.94
C LEU A 481 0.29 15.77 37.48
N ASP A 482 1.41 15.84 38.19
CA ASP A 482 1.45 15.77 39.66
C ASP A 482 0.81 17.00 40.33
N GLU A 483 1.03 18.19 39.77
CA GLU A 483 0.37 19.42 40.24
C GLU A 483 -1.14 19.33 40.06
N TYR A 484 -1.60 18.81 38.91
CA TYR A 484 -3.03 18.65 38.66
C TYR A 484 -3.68 17.68 39.64
N VAL A 485 -3.07 16.50 39.83
CA VAL A 485 -3.54 15.47 40.78
C VAL A 485 -3.64 16.05 42.20
N SER A 486 -2.60 16.76 42.65
CA SER A 486 -2.54 17.35 43.98
C SER A 486 -3.55 18.48 44.17
N LYS A 487 -3.63 19.44 43.22
CA LYS A 487 -4.52 20.61 43.26
C LYS A 487 -6.00 20.21 43.29
N ASN A 488 -6.36 19.14 42.57
CA ASN A 488 -7.76 18.72 42.44
C ASN A 488 -8.11 17.50 43.31
N ASN A 489 -7.21 17.04 44.19
CA ASN A 489 -7.40 15.86 45.04
C ASN A 489 -7.90 14.64 44.26
N VAL A 490 -7.32 14.37 43.06
CA VAL A 490 -7.74 13.26 42.20
C VAL A 490 -7.38 11.94 42.88
N SER A 491 -8.39 11.10 43.15
CA SER A 491 -8.17 9.78 43.74
C SER A 491 -7.56 8.82 42.74
N ILE A 492 -6.39 8.30 43.02
CA ILE A 492 -5.69 7.27 42.26
C ILE A 492 -6.13 5.93 42.82
N SER A 493 -7.18 5.33 42.27
CA SER A 493 -7.60 3.96 42.60
C SER A 493 -7.06 2.97 41.58
N SER A 494 -6.84 1.72 42.00
CA SER A 494 -6.60 0.61 41.07
C SER A 494 -7.71 0.58 40.02
N LEU A 495 -7.34 0.45 38.76
CA LEU A 495 -8.31 0.39 37.64
C LEU A 495 -9.26 -0.78 37.83
N GLU A 496 -10.46 -0.51 38.32
CA GLU A 496 -11.56 -1.43 38.11
C GLU A 496 -11.94 -1.39 36.63
N SER A 497 -11.88 -2.54 35.97
CA SER A 497 -12.25 -2.72 34.57
C SER A 497 -13.78 -2.59 34.39
N HIS A 498 -14.28 -1.36 34.48
CA HIS A 498 -15.63 -1.07 33.99
C HIS A 498 -15.53 -0.69 32.51
N VAL A 499 -15.59 -1.72 31.67
CA VAL A 499 -16.01 -1.51 30.26
C VAL A 499 -17.51 -1.21 30.33
N GLU A 500 -17.88 0.06 30.47
CA GLU A 500 -19.23 0.47 30.12
C GLU A 500 -19.42 0.15 28.63
N SER A 501 -20.32 -0.77 28.33
CA SER A 501 -20.73 -1.05 26.96
C SER A 501 -21.31 0.24 26.36
N SER A 502 -20.51 0.97 25.62
CA SER A 502 -21.01 2.06 24.81
C SER A 502 -21.95 1.46 23.76
N THR A 503 -23.22 1.85 23.79
CA THR A 503 -24.11 1.58 22.66
C THR A 503 -23.52 2.24 21.43
N LEU A 504 -22.96 1.42 20.53
CA LEU A 504 -22.41 1.88 19.27
C LEU A 504 -23.51 2.63 18.50
N LYS A 505 -23.35 3.95 18.38
CA LYS A 505 -24.19 4.74 17.49
C LYS A 505 -23.71 4.50 16.06
N THR A 506 -24.64 4.35 15.14
CA THR A 506 -24.32 4.23 13.72
C THR A 506 -23.49 5.43 13.28
N PHE A 507 -22.32 5.18 12.71
CA PHE A 507 -21.46 6.22 12.16
C PHE A 507 -22.16 6.90 10.98
N LYS A 508 -22.18 8.24 10.98
CA LYS A 508 -22.56 9.07 9.83
C LYS A 508 -21.34 9.89 9.43
N LEU A 509 -21.01 9.83 8.15
CA LEU A 509 -19.94 10.67 7.58
C LEU A 509 -20.32 12.15 7.75
N TRP A 510 -19.36 12.97 8.18
CA TRP A 510 -19.54 14.42 8.26
C TRP A 510 -19.57 15.04 6.86
N SER A 511 -20.46 16.02 6.66
CA SER A 511 -20.45 16.81 5.43
C SER A 511 -19.16 17.63 5.32
N GLN A 512 -18.63 17.72 4.11
CA GLN A 512 -17.46 18.55 3.78
C GLN A 512 -17.81 20.03 3.60
N TYR A 513 -19.11 20.35 3.52
CA TYR A 513 -19.62 21.68 3.27
C TYR A 513 -19.95 22.42 4.57
N PRO A 514 -19.78 23.75 4.64
CA PRO A 514 -20.13 24.54 5.81
C PRO A 514 -21.63 24.48 6.10
N TYR A 515 -21.98 24.70 7.35
CA TYR A 515 -23.37 24.78 7.77
C TYR A 515 -23.82 26.24 7.90
N ILE A 516 -25.18 26.44 7.87
CA ILE A 516 -25.83 27.72 8.13
C ILE A 516 -26.63 27.58 9.42
N THR A 517 -26.60 28.60 10.29
CA THR A 517 -27.45 28.69 11.47
C THR A 517 -28.57 29.70 11.24
N ARG A 518 -29.75 29.41 11.80
CA ARG A 518 -30.84 30.36 11.94
C ARG A 518 -31.37 30.30 13.37
N ASP A 519 -31.49 31.49 13.95
CA ASP A 519 -32.06 31.63 15.29
C ASP A 519 -33.46 32.24 15.20
N VAL A 520 -34.39 31.69 15.93
CA VAL A 520 -35.73 32.28 16.11
C VAL A 520 -35.93 32.60 17.57
N SER A 521 -36.36 33.83 17.83
CA SER A 521 -36.82 34.25 19.18
C SER A 521 -38.31 34.54 19.15
N PHE A 522 -39.01 34.09 20.16
CA PHE A 522 -40.47 34.29 20.25
C PHE A 522 -40.97 34.42 21.70
N TRP A 523 -42.16 34.98 21.85
CA TRP A 523 -42.87 35.05 23.11
C TRP A 523 -43.95 33.97 23.19
N SER A 524 -44.11 33.40 24.39
CA SER A 524 -45.20 32.48 24.75
C SER A 524 -45.86 32.95 26.03
N ASP A 525 -47.20 32.84 26.09
CA ASP A 525 -47.98 33.16 27.28
C ASP A 525 -47.90 32.02 28.32
N LYS A 526 -47.45 30.82 27.89
CA LYS A 526 -47.29 29.65 28.73
C LYS A 526 -45.82 29.24 28.78
N GLU A 527 -45.43 28.66 29.88
CA GLU A 527 -44.11 28.02 29.98
C GLU A 527 -44.09 26.75 29.12
N ILE A 528 -43.10 26.62 28.26
CA ILE A 528 -42.90 25.43 27.41
C ILE A 528 -41.49 24.89 27.65
N THR A 529 -41.36 23.57 27.58
CA THR A 529 -40.06 22.93 27.63
C THR A 529 -39.43 22.85 26.22
N GLU A 530 -38.11 22.74 26.18
CA GLU A 530 -37.41 22.50 24.92
C GLU A 530 -37.99 21.31 24.14
N HIS A 531 -38.33 20.22 24.85
CA HIS A 531 -38.90 19.02 24.25
C HIS A 531 -40.22 19.31 23.52
N VAL A 532 -41.14 20.05 24.15
CA VAL A 532 -42.42 20.41 23.56
C VAL A 532 -42.24 21.26 22.30
N PHE A 533 -41.35 22.26 22.34
CA PHE A 533 -41.08 23.07 21.16
C PHE A 533 -40.50 22.25 20.02
N VAL A 534 -39.55 21.35 20.33
CA VAL A 534 -38.93 20.46 19.32
C VAL A 534 -39.97 19.55 18.67
N GLU A 535 -40.93 19.01 19.43
CA GLU A 535 -42.02 18.21 18.87
C GLU A 535 -42.90 19.01 17.91
N ILE A 536 -43.22 20.27 18.26
CA ILE A 536 -44.04 21.18 17.43
C ILE A 536 -43.37 21.42 16.07
N VAL A 537 -42.05 21.70 16.04
CA VAL A 537 -41.37 22.09 14.81
C VAL A 537 -40.84 20.90 14.00
N THR A 538 -40.69 19.72 14.59
CA THR A 538 -40.15 18.52 13.93
C THR A 538 -40.87 18.19 12.60
N PRO A 539 -42.18 18.29 12.44
CA PRO A 539 -42.86 18.03 11.16
C PRO A 539 -42.49 19.02 10.03
N ALA A 540 -41.95 20.21 10.37
CA ALA A 540 -41.54 21.23 9.41
C ALA A 540 -40.06 21.14 9.05
N LEU A 541 -39.27 20.30 9.74
CA LEU A 541 -37.87 20.08 9.44
C LEU A 541 -37.74 19.25 8.17
N GLY A 542 -36.94 19.72 7.21
CA GLY A 542 -36.66 19.06 5.96
C GLY A 542 -35.28 18.38 5.95
N GLU A 543 -34.83 18.02 4.77
CA GLU A 543 -33.55 17.30 4.58
C GLU A 543 -32.30 18.14 4.90
N LEU A 544 -32.43 19.48 4.82
CA LEU A 544 -31.33 20.38 5.14
C LEU A 544 -31.12 20.54 6.64
N SER A 545 -32.14 20.28 7.45
CA SER A 545 -32.08 20.32 8.92
C SER A 545 -31.36 19.10 9.45
N ILE A 546 -30.02 19.20 9.66
CA ILE A 546 -29.19 18.06 10.06
C ILE A 546 -29.38 17.58 11.50
N ARG A 547 -30.08 18.37 12.32
CA ARG A 547 -30.38 18.03 13.69
C ARG A 547 -31.65 18.78 14.19
N LYS A 548 -32.24 18.28 15.27
CA LYS A 548 -33.32 18.96 15.98
C LYS A 548 -32.82 20.30 16.55
N PRO A 549 -33.63 21.36 16.53
CA PRO A 549 -33.29 22.65 17.12
C PRO A 549 -33.08 22.52 18.64
N TYR A 550 -32.31 23.41 19.20
CA TYR A 550 -32.02 23.44 20.64
C TYR A 550 -32.13 24.84 21.21
N LEU A 551 -32.49 24.90 22.51
CA LEU A 551 -32.65 26.15 23.25
C LEU A 551 -31.31 26.83 23.46
N ILE A 552 -31.20 28.12 23.11
CA ILE A 552 -29.99 28.94 23.33
C ILE A 552 -30.19 29.99 24.42
N ASP A 553 -31.42 30.45 24.61
CA ASP A 553 -31.76 31.44 25.66
C ASP A 553 -33.20 31.33 26.09
N GLN A 554 -33.45 31.61 27.36
CA GLN A 554 -34.81 31.64 27.95
C GLN A 554 -34.84 32.65 29.07
N PHE A 555 -35.86 33.52 29.07
CA PHE A 555 -36.13 34.38 30.21
C PHE A 555 -37.63 34.69 30.35
N LYS A 556 -38.06 35.15 31.54
CA LYS A 556 -39.42 35.56 31.84
C LYS A 556 -39.52 37.06 32.05
N LYS A 557 -40.48 37.71 31.40
CA LYS A 557 -40.78 39.13 31.58
C LYS A 557 -42.31 39.35 31.53
N ASP A 558 -42.84 40.12 32.44
CA ASP A 558 -44.27 40.57 32.48
C ASP A 558 -45.29 39.42 32.30
N LYS A 559 -45.08 38.27 32.94
CA LYS A 559 -45.89 37.04 32.87
C LYS A 559 -45.76 36.26 31.54
N ARG A 560 -44.93 36.70 30.60
CA ARG A 560 -44.63 35.99 29.35
C ARG A 560 -43.24 35.40 29.40
N TYR A 561 -43.07 34.35 28.66
CA TYR A 561 -41.78 33.64 28.51
C TYR A 561 -41.21 33.93 27.14
N SER A 562 -39.92 34.32 27.09
CA SER A 562 -39.18 34.46 25.85
C SER A 562 -38.25 33.27 25.70
N TYR A 563 -38.23 32.72 24.50
CA TYR A 563 -37.36 31.61 24.13
C TYR A 563 -36.59 31.99 22.89
N ALA A 564 -35.33 31.50 22.78
CA ALA A 564 -34.53 31.58 21.57
C ALA A 564 -34.04 30.17 21.22
N PHE A 565 -34.33 29.71 20.02
CA PHE A 565 -33.90 28.41 19.52
C PHE A 565 -33.04 28.56 18.30
N ARG A 566 -32.03 27.67 18.19
CA ARG A 566 -31.11 27.59 17.05
C ARG A 566 -31.43 26.38 16.19
N PHE A 567 -31.49 26.62 14.87
CA PHE A 567 -31.61 25.62 13.82
C PHE A 567 -30.32 25.57 13.04
N ILE A 568 -29.93 24.35 12.57
CA ILE A 568 -28.71 24.13 11.82
C ILE A 568 -29.03 23.40 10.53
N PHE A 569 -28.63 24.03 9.41
CA PHE A 569 -28.83 23.53 8.06
C PHE A 569 -27.51 23.21 7.42
N GLN A 570 -27.40 22.06 6.76
CA GLN A 570 -26.20 21.65 6.04
C GLN A 570 -26.59 20.70 4.90
N SER A 571 -25.85 20.71 3.80
CA SER A 571 -25.98 19.77 2.69
C SER A 571 -24.77 18.84 2.63
N TYR A 572 -24.96 17.64 2.11
CA TYR A 572 -23.88 16.72 1.75
C TYR A 572 -23.40 16.91 0.31
N GLU A 573 -24.07 17.72 -0.50
CA GLU A 573 -23.84 17.86 -1.94
C GLU A 573 -23.19 19.20 -2.31
N LYS A 574 -23.52 20.28 -1.58
CA LYS A 574 -23.05 21.64 -1.90
C LYS A 574 -22.97 22.56 -0.68
N THR A 575 -22.24 23.66 -0.81
CA THR A 575 -22.35 24.79 0.12
C THR A 575 -23.71 25.44 -0.02
N LEU A 576 -24.45 25.54 1.09
CA LEU A 576 -25.77 26.21 1.11
C LEU A 576 -25.62 27.71 1.01
N THR A 577 -26.59 28.34 0.32
CA THR A 577 -26.81 29.78 0.30
C THR A 577 -28.03 30.10 1.18
N ASP A 578 -28.22 31.38 1.51
CA ASP A 578 -29.41 31.83 2.24
C ASP A 578 -30.72 31.44 1.52
N THR A 579 -30.73 31.52 0.19
CA THR A 579 -31.87 31.15 -0.65
C THR A 579 -32.19 29.65 -0.60
N ASP A 580 -31.20 28.80 -0.48
CA ASP A 580 -31.41 27.34 -0.36
C ASP A 580 -32.17 26.99 0.93
N VAL A 581 -31.91 27.71 2.01
CA VAL A 581 -32.49 27.46 3.34
C VAL A 581 -33.86 28.13 3.49
N GLU A 582 -34.16 29.19 2.75
CA GLU A 582 -35.33 30.04 2.92
C GLU A 582 -36.66 29.28 2.83
N GLY A 583 -36.76 28.32 1.91
CA GLY A 583 -37.96 27.50 1.73
C GLY A 583 -38.31 26.62 2.93
N GLU A 584 -37.30 26.01 3.57
CA GLU A 584 -37.49 25.21 4.78
C GLU A 584 -37.69 26.10 6.01
N TRP A 585 -36.91 27.19 6.10
CA TRP A 585 -37.03 28.16 7.18
C TRP A 585 -38.43 28.80 7.28
N ASN A 586 -39.01 29.19 6.15
CA ASN A 586 -40.35 29.77 6.11
C ASN A 586 -41.41 28.79 6.61
N LYS A 587 -41.33 27.50 6.28
CA LYS A 587 -42.22 26.47 6.80
C LYS A 587 -42.12 26.33 8.32
N ILE A 588 -40.93 26.42 8.88
CA ILE A 588 -40.68 26.38 10.32
C ILE A 588 -41.32 27.61 10.98
N LEU A 589 -41.15 28.81 10.43
CA LEU A 589 -41.76 30.03 10.95
C LEU A 589 -43.28 29.99 10.89
N GLU A 590 -43.90 29.46 9.83
CA GLU A 590 -45.35 29.27 9.72
C GLU A 590 -45.88 28.35 10.81
N VAL A 591 -45.21 27.26 11.13
CA VAL A 591 -45.61 26.36 12.21
C VAL A 591 -45.54 27.07 13.57
N ILE A 592 -44.46 27.82 13.83
CA ILE A 592 -44.28 28.58 15.08
C ILE A 592 -45.40 29.60 15.25
N GLN A 593 -45.76 30.34 14.20
CA GLN A 593 -46.85 31.33 14.22
C GLN A 593 -48.23 30.68 14.37
N LYS A 594 -48.46 29.54 13.70
CA LYS A 594 -49.72 28.81 13.78
C LYS A 594 -50.00 28.27 15.19
N GLU A 595 -48.99 27.94 15.95
CA GLU A 595 -49.11 27.53 17.36
C GLU A 595 -49.31 28.73 18.32
N GLY A 596 -49.42 29.96 17.78
CA GLY A 596 -49.72 31.15 18.55
C GLY A 596 -48.51 31.80 19.23
N PHE A 597 -47.30 31.43 18.84
CA PHE A 597 -46.08 32.07 19.33
C PHE A 597 -45.81 33.38 18.55
N GLU A 598 -45.48 34.42 19.28
CA GLU A 598 -45.18 35.73 18.72
C GLU A 598 -43.66 35.81 18.42
N VAL A 599 -43.33 35.64 17.12
CA VAL A 599 -41.93 35.72 16.65
C VAL A 599 -41.44 37.18 16.74
N ARG A 600 -40.18 37.35 17.19
CA ARG A 600 -39.52 38.65 17.39
C ARG A 600 -38.59 38.97 16.25
#